data_94b413f9c4bf8cb1c14bd9cf36b1457e
#
_entry.id   94b413f9c4bf8cb1c14bd9cf36b1457e
#
_cell.length_a   1.000
_cell.length_b   1.000
_cell.length_c   1.000
_cell.angle_alpha   90.00
_cell.angle_beta   90.00
_cell.angle_gamma   90.00
#
_symmetry.space_group_name_H-M   'P 1'
#
loop_
_entity.id
_entity.type
_entity.pdbx_description
1 polymer ?
#
loop_
_entity_poly.entity_id
_entity_poly.type
_entity_poly.pdbx_seq_one_letter_code
_entity_poly.pdbx_strand_id
1 'polypeptide(L)'
;MVKRFFLCAGLIFIFTQLVGCATHSRTESAPPVIEKSEPVTPEVKEPEKPVEPVAPPPVVPQTQAPAPVATSNATASLVSQARAQYQAKNYQAAIATAERALRIDRRSPEVYLVLAQSYVQLANTQLAMQFAQQGIRYSQAGTELAKTLAQVRDSLQK
;
A
#
# COMPACT_ATOMS: atom_id res chain seq x y z
N MET A 1 -39.84 -33.17 -18.74
CA MET A 1 -40.26 -31.76 -18.80
C MET A 1 -39.93 -31.00 -17.51
N VAL A 2 -39.81 -31.63 -16.37
CA VAL A 2 -39.57 -31.00 -15.05
C VAL A 2 -38.17 -30.35 -14.94
N LYS A 3 -37.10 -30.93 -15.54
CA LYS A 3 -35.74 -30.36 -15.48
C LYS A 3 -35.59 -28.99 -16.16
N ARG A 4 -36.35 -28.69 -17.19
CA ARG A 4 -36.32 -27.40 -17.89
C ARG A 4 -37.01 -26.28 -17.10
N PHE A 5 -37.97 -26.59 -16.25
CA PHE A 5 -38.65 -25.65 -15.38
C PHE A 5 -37.73 -25.14 -14.26
N PHE A 6 -36.92 -26.04 -13.67
CA PHE A 6 -35.96 -25.64 -12.63
C PHE A 6 -34.80 -24.76 -13.14
N LEU A 7 -34.40 -24.96 -14.38
CA LEU A 7 -33.36 -24.13 -15.01
C LEU A 7 -33.83 -22.69 -15.31
N CYS A 8 -35.08 -22.52 -15.71
CA CYS A 8 -35.66 -21.19 -15.92
C CYS A 8 -35.95 -20.43 -14.63
N ALA A 9 -36.39 -21.14 -13.56
CA ALA A 9 -36.61 -20.52 -12.26
C ALA A 9 -35.31 -20.06 -11.60
N GLY A 10 -34.20 -20.80 -11.76
CA GLY A 10 -32.87 -20.40 -11.28
C GLY A 10 -32.32 -19.16 -11.98
N LEU A 11 -32.58 -19.00 -13.28
CA LEU A 11 -32.08 -17.88 -14.07
C LEU A 11 -32.80 -16.57 -13.75
N ILE A 12 -34.07 -16.64 -13.38
CA ILE A 12 -34.87 -15.46 -12.98
C ILE A 12 -34.45 -14.94 -11.61
N PHE A 13 -34.00 -15.83 -10.69
CA PHE A 13 -33.57 -15.43 -9.35
C PHE A 13 -32.23 -14.73 -9.32
N ILE A 14 -31.37 -14.94 -10.34
CA ILE A 14 -30.05 -14.29 -10.47
C ILE A 14 -30.16 -12.86 -10.99
N PHE A 15 -31.27 -12.53 -11.70
CA PHE A 15 -31.42 -11.22 -12.34
C PHE A 15 -32.00 -10.13 -11.42
N THR A 16 -32.51 -10.47 -10.24
CA THR A 16 -33.15 -9.50 -9.31
C THR A 16 -32.20 -8.87 -8.31
N GLN A 17 -30.89 -9.19 -8.34
CA GLN A 17 -29.90 -8.65 -7.38
C GLN A 17 -29.13 -7.42 -7.90
N LEU A 18 -29.47 -6.87 -9.07
CA LEU A 18 -28.71 -5.80 -9.73
C LEU A 18 -29.30 -4.39 -9.59
N VAL A 19 -30.24 -4.17 -8.63
CA VAL A 19 -30.77 -2.81 -8.40
C VAL A 19 -30.38 -2.34 -7.02
N GLY A 20 -29.23 -1.73 -6.88
CA GLY A 20 -28.74 -1.18 -5.61
C GLY A 20 -27.48 -0.33 -5.71
N CYS A 21 -27.32 0.49 -6.76
CA CYS A 21 -26.34 1.58 -6.72
C CYS A 21 -27.04 2.86 -6.25
N ALA A 22 -27.08 3.05 -4.94
CA ALA A 22 -27.36 4.35 -4.36
C ALA A 22 -26.12 5.24 -4.58
N THR A 23 -26.21 6.15 -5.54
CA THR A 23 -25.26 7.25 -5.72
C THR A 23 -25.39 8.17 -4.53
N HIS A 24 -24.41 8.09 -3.62
CA HIS A 24 -24.25 9.07 -2.55
C HIS A 24 -23.59 10.31 -3.15
N SER A 25 -24.41 11.24 -3.61
CA SER A 25 -23.99 12.59 -3.96
C SER A 25 -23.57 13.30 -2.68
N ARG A 26 -22.28 13.32 -2.40
CA ARG A 26 -21.71 14.18 -1.37
C ARG A 26 -21.79 15.62 -1.88
N THR A 27 -22.79 16.35 -1.41
CA THR A 27 -22.85 17.79 -1.55
C THR A 27 -21.66 18.38 -0.79
N GLU A 28 -20.66 18.77 -1.52
CA GLU A 28 -19.54 19.55 -1.05
C GLU A 28 -20.02 20.95 -0.75
N SER A 29 -20.28 21.22 0.52
CA SER A 29 -20.58 22.56 1.02
C SER A 29 -19.25 23.30 1.12
N ALA A 30 -18.97 24.15 0.16
CA ALA A 30 -17.86 25.07 0.21
C ALA A 30 -18.05 26.03 1.39
N PRO A 31 -17.02 26.28 2.21
CA PRO A 31 -17.10 27.33 3.22
C PRO A 31 -17.11 28.72 2.57
N PRO A 32 -17.86 29.68 3.09
CA PRO A 32 -17.92 31.02 2.53
C PRO A 32 -16.58 31.73 2.71
N VAL A 33 -16.07 32.21 1.59
CA VAL A 33 -14.96 33.16 1.56
C VAL A 33 -15.49 34.47 2.13
N ILE A 34 -15.03 34.84 3.31
CA ILE A 34 -15.21 36.21 3.82
C ILE A 34 -14.03 37.00 3.32
N GLU A 35 -14.27 37.66 2.21
CA GLU A 35 -13.49 38.78 1.73
C GLU A 35 -13.81 39.98 2.64
N LYS A 36 -12.87 40.38 3.46
CA LYS A 36 -12.90 41.70 4.08
C LYS A 36 -11.54 42.34 3.89
N SER A 37 -11.44 43.04 2.81
CA SER A 37 -10.45 44.08 2.60
C SER A 37 -10.73 45.22 3.56
N GLU A 38 -9.69 45.74 4.23
CA GLU A 38 -9.42 47.16 4.43
C GLU A 38 -8.38 47.41 5.53
N PRO A 39 -7.82 48.63 5.58
CA PRO A 39 -6.67 49.09 4.81
C PRO A 39 -5.44 49.31 5.68
N VAL A 40 -4.36 49.45 4.98
CA VAL A 40 -3.05 49.90 5.51
C VAL A 40 -3.17 51.28 6.12
N THR A 41 -2.62 51.50 7.32
CA THR A 41 -2.07 52.80 7.73
C THR A 41 -0.93 52.58 8.74
N PRO A 42 0.08 53.43 8.71
CA PRO A 42 1.42 53.05 9.05
C PRO A 42 1.87 53.44 10.43
N GLU A 43 2.96 52.82 10.83
CA GLU A 43 4.03 53.41 11.61
C GLU A 43 3.72 53.90 13.03
N VAL A 44 4.19 53.12 14.02
CA VAL A 44 4.87 53.71 15.18
C VAL A 44 6.11 52.89 15.50
N LYS A 45 7.23 53.52 15.33
CA LYS A 45 8.53 53.10 15.83
C LYS A 45 8.52 53.09 17.36
N GLU A 46 9.35 52.15 17.86
CA GLU A 46 10.14 52.30 19.10
C GLU A 46 9.54 51.77 20.42
N PRO A 47 10.36 51.27 21.32
CA PRO A 47 11.83 51.14 21.32
C PRO A 47 12.34 49.70 21.58
N GLU A 48 13.54 49.46 21.17
CA GLU A 48 14.38 48.29 21.48
C GLU A 48 14.47 48.08 22.99
N LYS A 49 13.98 46.89 23.42
CA LYS A 49 14.27 46.37 24.74
C LYS A 49 15.52 45.48 24.62
N PRO A 50 16.47 45.56 25.55
CA PRO A 50 17.72 44.82 25.47
C PRO A 50 17.47 43.33 25.31
N VAL A 51 18.18 42.75 24.34
CA VAL A 51 18.16 41.30 24.10
C VAL A 51 18.81 40.60 25.28
N GLU A 52 17.98 39.97 26.09
CA GLU A 52 18.41 39.02 27.11
C GLU A 52 19.00 37.81 26.41
N PRO A 53 20.12 37.21 26.86
CA PRO A 53 20.73 36.07 26.18
C PRO A 53 19.76 34.91 26.16
N VAL A 54 19.28 34.56 24.94
CA VAL A 54 18.43 33.40 24.74
C VAL A 54 19.26 32.15 25.07
N ALA A 55 18.86 31.48 26.14
CA ALA A 55 19.40 30.16 26.48
C ALA A 55 19.23 29.22 25.27
N PRO A 56 20.24 28.37 24.98
CA PRO A 56 20.13 27.43 23.86
C PRO A 56 18.90 26.53 24.04
N PRO A 57 18.14 26.27 22.97
CA PRO A 57 16.94 25.42 23.06
C PRO A 57 17.30 24.05 23.62
N PRO A 58 16.43 23.46 24.46
CA PRO A 58 16.69 22.13 25.01
C PRO A 58 16.90 21.15 23.84
N VAL A 59 18.03 20.46 23.90
CA VAL A 59 18.36 19.38 22.95
C VAL A 59 17.33 18.29 23.17
N VAL A 60 16.32 18.24 22.31
CA VAL A 60 15.40 17.08 22.24
C VAL A 60 16.26 15.86 21.94
N PRO A 61 16.17 14.78 22.74
CA PRO A 61 16.85 13.55 22.42
C PRO A 61 16.42 13.12 21.01
N GLN A 62 17.34 13.14 20.07
CA GLN A 62 17.08 12.60 18.74
C GLN A 62 16.78 11.11 18.96
N THR A 63 15.53 10.74 18.73
CA THR A 63 15.14 9.34 18.63
C THR A 63 16.01 8.73 17.54
N GLN A 64 17.04 7.96 17.94
CA GLN A 64 17.93 7.28 17.04
C GLN A 64 17.08 6.44 16.09
N ALA A 65 17.20 6.71 14.79
CA ALA A 65 16.59 5.88 13.77
C ALA A 65 16.98 4.41 14.03
N PRO A 66 16.03 3.45 13.95
CA PRO A 66 16.31 2.05 14.22
C PRO A 66 17.50 1.59 13.38
N ALA A 67 18.46 0.95 14.01
CA ALA A 67 19.67 0.47 13.34
C ALA A 67 19.31 -0.43 12.15
N PRO A 68 20.02 -0.34 11.01
CA PRO A 68 19.71 -1.08 9.77
C PRO A 68 19.55 -2.60 9.97
N VAL A 69 20.22 -3.17 10.94
CA VAL A 69 20.18 -4.61 11.28
C VAL A 69 18.83 -5.03 11.86
N ALA A 70 18.20 -4.21 12.70
CA ALA A 70 16.89 -4.50 13.26
C ALA A 70 15.79 -4.49 12.19
N THR A 71 15.92 -3.61 11.22
CA THR A 71 14.99 -3.49 10.08
C THR A 71 15.05 -4.74 9.18
N SER A 72 16.26 -5.22 8.86
CA SER A 72 16.44 -6.42 8.03
C SER A 72 15.89 -7.68 8.70
N ASN A 73 16.07 -7.84 10.01
CA ASN A 73 15.55 -8.97 10.76
C ASN A 73 14.02 -8.97 10.82
N ALA A 74 13.41 -7.79 11.02
CA ALA A 74 11.96 -7.64 11.02
C ALA A 74 11.35 -7.98 9.64
N THR A 75 11.95 -7.51 8.55
CA THR A 75 11.54 -7.85 7.19
C THR A 75 11.67 -9.35 6.93
N ALA A 76 12.79 -9.97 7.29
CA ALA A 76 13.00 -11.40 7.09
C ALA A 76 11.98 -12.25 7.85
N SER A 77 11.62 -11.88 9.06
CA SER A 77 10.58 -12.55 9.85
C SER A 77 9.22 -12.47 9.16
N LEU A 78 8.82 -11.29 8.68
CA LEU A 78 7.56 -11.11 7.95
C LEU A 78 7.55 -11.87 6.62
N VAL A 79 8.67 -11.91 5.89
CA VAL A 79 8.80 -12.71 4.66
C VAL A 79 8.60 -14.21 4.96
N SER A 80 9.21 -14.71 6.01
CA SER A 80 9.05 -16.10 6.44
C SER A 80 7.59 -16.42 6.78
N GLN A 81 6.93 -15.55 7.54
CA GLN A 81 5.51 -15.68 7.87
C GLN A 81 4.63 -15.64 6.62
N ALA A 82 4.86 -14.70 5.71
CA ALA A 82 4.09 -14.59 4.48
C ALA A 82 4.26 -15.83 3.58
N ARG A 83 5.48 -16.39 3.50
CA ARG A 83 5.73 -17.65 2.79
C ARG A 83 4.97 -18.84 3.41
N ALA A 84 4.96 -18.94 4.73
CA ALA A 84 4.19 -19.98 5.42
C ALA A 84 2.69 -19.87 5.14
N GLN A 85 2.14 -18.65 5.15
CA GLN A 85 0.74 -18.39 4.78
C GLN A 85 0.45 -18.75 3.32
N TYR A 86 1.36 -18.43 2.40
CA TYR A 86 1.26 -18.82 0.99
C TYR A 86 1.22 -20.35 0.84
N GLN A 87 2.13 -21.07 1.52
CA GLN A 87 2.17 -22.54 1.51
C GLN A 87 0.89 -23.16 2.09
N ALA A 88 0.30 -22.52 3.09
CA ALA A 88 -1.00 -22.88 3.65
C ALA A 88 -2.18 -22.48 2.74
N LYS A 89 -1.92 -21.98 1.52
CA LYS A 89 -2.93 -21.51 0.55
C LYS A 89 -3.75 -20.30 1.05
N ASN A 90 -3.31 -19.66 2.13
CA ASN A 90 -3.94 -18.46 2.64
C ASN A 90 -3.33 -17.23 1.96
N TYR A 91 -3.65 -17.05 0.68
CA TYR A 91 -3.01 -16.05 -0.19
C TYR A 91 -3.30 -14.61 0.25
N GLN A 92 -4.50 -14.35 0.77
CA GLN A 92 -4.88 -13.02 1.27
C GLN A 92 -4.04 -12.63 2.51
N ALA A 93 -3.87 -13.55 3.45
CA ALA A 93 -3.02 -13.30 4.61
C ALA A 93 -1.54 -13.15 4.21
N ALA A 94 -1.07 -13.95 3.24
CA ALA A 94 0.29 -13.82 2.71
C ALA A 94 0.52 -12.43 2.11
N ILE A 95 -0.43 -11.91 1.34
CA ILE A 95 -0.38 -10.55 0.77
C ILE A 95 -0.33 -9.51 1.90
N ALA A 96 -1.25 -9.55 2.85
CA ALA A 96 -1.29 -8.58 3.93
C ALA A 96 0.01 -8.56 4.76
N THR A 97 0.60 -9.74 5.02
CA THR A 97 1.87 -9.84 5.74
C THR A 97 3.05 -9.33 4.89
N ALA A 98 3.08 -9.63 3.60
CA ALA A 98 4.10 -9.15 2.68
C ALA A 98 4.02 -7.63 2.49
N GLU A 99 2.83 -7.04 2.42
CA GLU A 99 2.64 -5.58 2.38
C GLU A 99 3.16 -4.89 3.64
N ARG A 100 3.00 -5.53 4.82
CA ARG A 100 3.61 -5.02 6.06
C ARG A 100 5.12 -5.04 5.96
N ALA A 101 5.73 -6.09 5.38
CA ALA A 101 7.15 -6.16 5.14
C ALA A 101 7.64 -5.04 4.19
N LEU A 102 6.88 -4.70 3.14
CA LEU A 102 7.20 -3.60 2.23
C LEU A 102 7.22 -2.22 2.90
N ARG A 103 6.45 -2.02 3.98
CA ARG A 103 6.51 -0.76 4.74
C ARG A 103 7.82 -0.59 5.47
N ILE A 104 8.47 -1.70 5.83
CA ILE A 104 9.75 -1.72 6.53
C ILE A 104 10.89 -1.65 5.51
N ASP A 105 10.88 -2.51 4.50
CA ASP A 105 11.87 -2.54 3.44
C ASP A 105 11.20 -2.65 2.06
N ARG A 106 11.19 -1.53 1.35
CA ARG A 106 10.62 -1.42 0.00
C ARG A 106 11.52 -2.02 -1.09
N ARG A 107 12.73 -2.45 -0.74
CA ARG A 107 13.71 -2.98 -1.70
C ARG A 107 13.97 -4.48 -1.55
N SER A 108 13.25 -5.16 -0.67
CA SER A 108 13.37 -6.60 -0.47
C SER A 108 12.74 -7.37 -1.65
N PRO A 109 13.51 -7.99 -2.53
CA PRO A 109 12.96 -8.72 -3.67
C PRO A 109 12.20 -9.98 -3.24
N GLU A 110 12.48 -10.54 -2.05
CA GLU A 110 11.78 -11.68 -1.48
C GLU A 110 10.31 -11.35 -1.20
N VAL A 111 10.04 -10.13 -0.72
CA VAL A 111 8.67 -9.67 -0.48
C VAL A 111 7.89 -9.61 -1.78
N TYR A 112 8.50 -9.06 -2.83
CA TYR A 112 7.89 -8.98 -4.14
C TYR A 112 7.58 -10.34 -4.74
N LEU A 113 8.45 -11.35 -4.49
CA LEU A 113 8.19 -12.71 -4.94
C LEU A 113 6.92 -13.28 -4.28
N VAL A 114 6.77 -13.14 -2.96
CA VAL A 114 5.59 -13.63 -2.25
C VAL A 114 4.32 -12.94 -2.76
N LEU A 115 4.37 -11.62 -2.96
CA LEU A 115 3.24 -10.87 -3.51
C LEU A 115 2.88 -11.35 -4.93
N ALA A 116 3.86 -11.43 -5.83
CA ALA A 116 3.63 -11.88 -7.20
C ALA A 116 3.01 -13.28 -7.23
N GLN A 117 3.56 -14.23 -6.49
CA GLN A 117 3.04 -15.59 -6.41
C GLN A 117 1.63 -15.65 -5.82
N SER A 118 1.36 -14.86 -4.77
CA SER A 118 0.03 -14.83 -4.14
C SER A 118 -1.02 -14.26 -5.08
N TYR A 119 -0.70 -13.20 -5.83
CA TYR A 119 -1.61 -12.62 -6.81
C TYR A 119 -1.84 -13.54 -8.02
N VAL A 120 -0.84 -14.36 -8.42
CA VAL A 120 -1.05 -15.43 -9.42
C VAL A 120 -2.13 -16.39 -8.95
N GLN A 121 -2.07 -16.85 -7.70
CA GLN A 121 -3.04 -17.78 -7.15
C GLN A 121 -4.46 -17.20 -7.03
N LEU A 122 -4.56 -15.89 -6.90
CA LEU A 122 -5.84 -15.14 -6.90
C LEU A 122 -6.28 -14.72 -8.30
N ALA A 123 -5.62 -15.22 -9.36
CA ALA A 123 -5.90 -14.88 -10.75
C ALA A 123 -5.80 -13.37 -11.07
N ASN A 124 -5.12 -12.59 -10.23
CA ASN A 124 -4.85 -11.17 -10.49
C ASN A 124 -3.53 -11.01 -11.24
N THR A 125 -3.58 -11.31 -12.53
CA THR A 125 -2.42 -11.31 -13.44
C THR A 125 -1.72 -9.95 -13.49
N GLN A 126 -2.48 -8.86 -13.46
CA GLN A 126 -1.93 -7.52 -13.57
C GLN A 126 -1.04 -7.17 -12.37
N LEU A 127 -1.54 -7.36 -11.15
CA LEU A 127 -0.76 -7.10 -9.94
C LEU A 127 0.40 -8.08 -9.81
N ALA A 128 0.20 -9.37 -10.15
CA ALA A 128 1.27 -10.35 -10.14
C ALA A 128 2.43 -9.93 -11.05
N MET A 129 2.13 -9.47 -12.27
CA MET A 129 3.13 -8.97 -13.21
C MET A 129 3.86 -7.73 -12.69
N GLN A 130 3.14 -6.76 -12.13
CA GLN A 130 3.74 -5.55 -11.56
C GLN A 130 4.70 -5.88 -10.42
N PHE A 131 4.30 -6.74 -9.48
CA PHE A 131 5.16 -7.14 -8.37
C PHE A 131 6.35 -7.97 -8.84
N ALA A 132 6.18 -8.88 -9.82
CA ALA A 132 7.29 -9.63 -10.39
C ALA A 132 8.32 -8.69 -11.03
N GLN A 133 7.90 -7.73 -11.84
CA GLN A 133 8.79 -6.73 -12.46
C GLN A 133 9.51 -5.87 -11.42
N GLN A 134 8.80 -5.47 -10.36
CA GLN A 134 9.40 -4.68 -9.30
C GLN A 134 10.44 -5.49 -8.52
N GLY A 135 10.17 -6.75 -8.22
CA GLY A 135 11.11 -7.66 -7.58
C GLY A 135 12.37 -7.88 -8.41
N ILE A 136 12.23 -8.05 -9.73
CA ILE A 136 13.38 -8.19 -10.65
C ILE A 136 14.28 -6.94 -10.56
N ARG A 137 13.72 -5.74 -10.51
CA ARG A 137 14.50 -4.49 -10.41
C ARG A 137 15.34 -4.39 -9.14
N TYR A 138 14.88 -4.99 -8.05
CA TYR A 138 15.60 -4.96 -6.78
C TYR A 138 16.47 -6.20 -6.56
N SER A 139 16.31 -7.22 -7.40
CA SER A 139 17.15 -8.42 -7.36
C SER A 139 18.52 -8.17 -7.96
N GLN A 140 19.54 -8.88 -7.46
CA GLN A 140 20.80 -8.98 -8.16
C GLN A 140 20.63 -9.88 -9.40
N ALA A 141 21.16 -9.44 -10.53
CA ALA A 141 21.13 -10.21 -11.76
C ALA A 141 21.79 -11.59 -11.60
N GLY A 142 21.19 -12.63 -12.18
CA GLY A 142 21.73 -13.98 -12.14
C GLY A 142 21.41 -14.79 -10.89
N THR A 143 20.79 -14.20 -9.86
CA THR A 143 20.38 -14.94 -8.65
C THR A 143 19.16 -15.83 -8.94
N GLU A 144 19.00 -16.92 -8.17
CA GLU A 144 17.81 -17.78 -8.27
C GLU A 144 16.51 -17.03 -8.02
N LEU A 145 16.55 -16.03 -7.14
CA LEU A 145 15.40 -15.17 -6.86
C LEU A 145 15.01 -14.35 -8.09
N ALA A 146 15.98 -13.74 -8.78
CA ALA A 146 15.74 -13.01 -10.03
C ALA A 146 15.16 -13.91 -11.12
N LYS A 147 15.68 -15.12 -11.25
CA LYS A 147 15.18 -16.12 -12.22
C LYS A 147 13.74 -16.53 -11.89
N THR A 148 13.44 -16.79 -10.63
CA THR A 148 12.08 -17.17 -10.20
C THR A 148 11.07 -16.04 -10.46
N LEU A 149 11.44 -14.79 -10.16
CA LEU A 149 10.61 -13.63 -10.47
C LEU A 149 10.40 -13.46 -11.98
N ALA A 150 11.43 -13.69 -12.80
CA ALA A 150 11.33 -13.66 -14.26
C ALA A 150 10.40 -14.77 -14.77
N GLN A 151 10.50 -16.00 -14.23
CA GLN A 151 9.60 -17.10 -14.56
C GLN A 151 8.13 -16.76 -14.26
N VAL A 152 7.87 -16.16 -13.08
CA VAL A 152 6.49 -15.70 -12.72
C VAL A 152 6.01 -14.70 -13.77
N ARG A 153 6.79 -13.65 -14.07
CA ARG A 153 6.44 -12.66 -15.09
C ARG A 153 6.15 -13.30 -16.46
N ASP A 154 7.05 -14.15 -16.93
CA ASP A 154 6.97 -14.72 -18.27
C ASP A 154 5.79 -15.72 -18.42
N SER A 155 5.43 -16.41 -17.33
CA SER A 155 4.24 -17.26 -17.29
C SER A 155 2.92 -16.51 -17.45
N LEU A 156 2.92 -15.22 -17.12
CA LEU A 156 1.73 -14.34 -17.18
C LEU A 156 1.59 -13.63 -18.53
N GLN A 157 2.58 -13.72 -19.40
CA GLN A 157 2.59 -13.07 -20.73
C GLN A 157 2.12 -14.02 -21.86
N LYS A 158 1.80 -15.26 -21.53
CA LYS A 158 1.29 -16.27 -22.46
C LYS A 158 -0.23 -16.19 -22.53
#